data_ea2021c4f9461938e3bf0ad7e948f1d4
#
_entry.id   ea2021c4f9461938e3bf0ad7e948f1d4
#
_cell.length_a   1.000
_cell.length_b   1.000
_cell.length_c   1.000
_cell.angle_alpha   90.00
_cell.angle_beta   90.00
_cell.angle_gamma   90.00
#
_symmetry.space_group_name_H-M   'P 1'
#
loop_
_entity.id
_entity.type
_entity.pdbx_description
1 polymer ?
#
loop_
_entity_poly.entity_id
_entity_poly.type
_entity_poly.pdbx_seq_one_letter_code
_entity_poly.pdbx_strand_id
1 'polypeptide(L)'
;MGGAIPYIAERLDRGYEAFPECRANLRRPPSTYLKQFYYDTVNFDAGALRLAVEFAGAGHILAGSDYPHRIGSLRSMRESLAQLDVPAADRALMLGGNAARLLGL
;
A
#
# COMPACT_ATOMS: atom_id res chain seq x y z
N MET A 1 -1.21 0.86 -5.57
CA MET A 1 -0.44 1.67 -4.60
C MET A 1 -1.30 2.69 -3.85
N GLY A 2 -2.60 2.69 -4.02
CA GLY A 2 -3.51 3.64 -3.38
C GLY A 2 -3.30 5.09 -3.84
N GLY A 3 -2.81 5.30 -5.02
CA GLY A 3 -2.51 6.63 -5.55
C GLY A 3 -1.50 7.37 -4.66
N ALA A 4 -1.87 8.56 -4.18
CA ALA A 4 -1.00 9.40 -3.35
C ALA A 4 -1.17 9.15 -1.83
N ILE A 5 -2.00 8.20 -1.40
CA ILE A 5 -2.37 8.04 0.03
C ILE A 5 -1.15 7.94 0.96
N PRO A 6 -0.17 7.06 0.75
CA PRO A 6 0.98 6.99 1.63
C PRO A 6 1.76 8.31 1.71
N TYR A 7 1.86 9.02 0.60
CA TYR A 7 2.58 10.30 0.52
C TYR A 7 1.89 11.43 1.29
N ILE A 8 0.54 11.52 1.22
CA ILE A 8 -0.22 12.63 1.82
C ILE A 8 -0.75 12.33 3.23
N ALA A 9 -0.53 11.15 3.76
CA ALA A 9 -1.13 10.69 5.02
C ALA A 9 -0.83 11.64 6.20
N GLU A 10 0.40 12.10 6.33
CA GLU A 10 0.80 13.05 7.39
C GLU A 10 0.06 14.39 7.23
N ARG A 11 -0.11 14.87 6.01
CA ARG A 11 -0.87 16.11 5.75
C ARG A 11 -2.34 15.99 6.13
N LEU A 12 -2.94 14.81 5.92
CA LEU A 12 -4.31 14.53 6.35
C LEU A 12 -4.42 14.51 7.88
N ASP A 13 -3.45 13.94 8.57
CA ASP A 13 -3.40 13.93 10.03
C ASP A 13 -3.26 15.35 10.58
N ARG A 14 -2.45 16.20 9.98
CA ARG A 14 -2.36 17.63 10.33
C ARG A 14 -3.68 18.37 10.12
N GLY A 15 -4.40 18.07 9.04
CA GLY A 15 -5.74 18.61 8.82
C GLY A 15 -6.70 18.20 9.93
N TYR A 16 -6.67 16.94 10.33
CA TYR A 16 -7.45 16.41 11.45
C TYR A 16 -7.15 17.14 12.77
N GLU A 17 -5.88 17.43 13.04
CA GLU A 17 -5.48 18.17 14.27
C GLU A 17 -5.89 19.63 14.23
N ALA A 18 -5.69 20.29 13.08
CA ALA A 18 -5.85 21.75 12.95
C ALA A 18 -7.31 22.20 12.80
N PHE A 19 -8.15 21.38 12.13
CA PHE A 19 -9.50 21.79 11.73
C PHE A 19 -10.59 20.90 12.32
N PRO A 20 -11.49 21.46 13.16
CA PRO A 20 -12.59 20.67 13.77
C PRO A 20 -13.47 19.95 12.74
N GLU A 21 -13.75 20.56 11.60
CA GLU A 21 -14.55 20.00 10.51
C GLU A 21 -13.90 18.75 9.89
N CYS A 22 -12.56 18.67 9.86
CA CYS A 22 -11.84 17.50 9.35
C CYS A 22 -11.94 16.28 10.27
N ARG A 23 -12.30 16.49 11.55
CA ARG A 23 -12.46 15.39 12.53
C ARG A 23 -13.90 15.14 12.97
N ALA A 24 -14.87 15.84 12.38
CA ALA A 24 -16.28 15.74 12.80
C ALA A 24 -16.81 14.30 12.83
N ASN A 25 -16.37 13.46 11.88
CA ASN A 25 -16.79 12.06 11.74
C ASN A 25 -15.67 11.04 12.04
N LEU A 26 -14.52 11.48 12.53
CA LEU A 26 -13.36 10.63 12.79
C LEU A 26 -13.00 10.63 14.27
N ARG A 27 -12.77 9.45 14.83
CA ARG A 27 -12.32 9.28 16.24
C ARG A 27 -10.80 9.25 16.38
N ARG A 28 -10.08 9.02 15.29
CA ARG A 28 -8.63 8.91 15.23
C ARG A 28 -8.10 9.62 14.00
N PRO A 29 -6.80 9.95 13.91
CA PRO A 29 -6.20 10.52 12.72
C PRO A 29 -6.45 9.65 11.48
N PRO A 30 -6.64 10.24 10.29
CA PRO A 30 -6.90 9.53 9.03
C PRO A 30 -5.90 8.40 8.75
N SER A 31 -4.61 8.60 9.03
CA SER A 31 -3.59 7.59 8.79
C SER A 31 -3.86 6.27 9.52
N THR A 32 -4.51 6.32 10.69
CA THR A 32 -4.89 5.12 11.45
C THR A 32 -5.85 4.21 10.67
N TYR A 33 -6.78 4.82 9.93
CA TYR A 33 -7.72 4.07 9.08
C TYR A 33 -7.06 3.66 7.77
N LEU A 34 -6.31 4.56 7.14
CA LEU A 34 -5.65 4.33 5.87
C LEU A 34 -4.64 3.17 5.94
N LYS A 35 -3.95 2.99 7.06
CA LYS A 35 -3.04 1.85 7.28
C LYS A 35 -3.73 0.49 7.33
N GLN A 36 -5.06 0.45 7.46
CA GLN A 36 -5.83 -0.80 7.44
C GLN A 36 -6.24 -1.22 6.02
N PHE A 37 -6.06 -0.36 5.02
CA PHE A 37 -6.35 -0.67 3.64
C PHE A 37 -5.30 -1.59 3.04
N TYR A 38 -5.68 -2.33 2.01
CA TYR A 38 -4.75 -3.09 1.18
C TYR A 38 -4.36 -2.26 -0.03
N TYR A 39 -3.08 -2.33 -0.38
CA TYR A 39 -2.47 -1.57 -1.46
C TYR A 39 -1.86 -2.52 -2.48
N ASP A 40 -2.13 -2.31 -3.76
CA ASP A 40 -1.49 -3.06 -4.83
C ASP A 40 -0.07 -2.54 -5.16
N THR A 41 0.64 -3.20 -6.06
CA THR A 41 2.01 -2.83 -6.47
C THR A 41 2.08 -2.19 -7.86
N VAL A 42 0.98 -1.67 -8.41
CA VAL A 42 0.87 -1.27 -9.82
C VAL A 42 1.80 -0.13 -10.25
N ASN A 43 2.41 0.60 -9.35
CA ASN A 43 3.38 1.64 -9.73
C ASN A 43 4.72 1.09 -10.25
N PHE A 44 5.16 -0.08 -9.77
CA PHE A 44 6.43 -0.76 -10.07
C PHE A 44 7.72 0.04 -9.72
N ASP A 45 7.62 1.28 -9.28
CA ASP A 45 8.76 2.07 -8.81
C ASP A 45 9.19 1.62 -7.40
N ALA A 46 10.49 1.38 -7.23
CA ALA A 46 11.03 0.85 -5.98
C ALA A 46 10.85 1.83 -4.79
N GLY A 47 10.97 3.14 -5.05
CA GLY A 47 10.79 4.16 -4.02
C GLY A 47 9.34 4.24 -3.56
N ALA A 48 8.40 4.27 -4.52
CA ALA A 48 6.97 4.28 -4.22
C ALA A 48 6.52 2.99 -3.50
N LEU A 49 7.04 1.83 -3.92
CA LEU A 49 6.72 0.56 -3.27
C LEU A 49 7.27 0.50 -1.84
N ARG A 50 8.48 1.00 -1.60
CA ARG A 50 9.06 1.12 -0.26
C ARG A 50 8.21 2.01 0.63
N LEU A 51 7.81 3.18 0.14
CA LEU A 51 6.94 4.09 0.88
C LEU A 51 5.61 3.42 1.28
N ALA A 52 5.00 2.65 0.38
CA ALA A 52 3.77 1.92 0.69
C ALA A 52 3.97 0.84 1.75
N VAL A 53 5.07 0.08 1.69
CA VAL A 53 5.43 -0.93 2.69
C VAL A 53 5.72 -0.30 4.05
N GLU A 54 6.46 0.80 4.09
CA GLU A 54 6.74 1.55 5.33
C GLU A 54 5.47 2.13 5.94
N PHE A 55 4.54 2.58 5.11
CA PHE A 55 3.28 3.17 5.56
C PHE A 55 2.30 2.13 6.11
N ALA A 56 2.02 1.08 5.35
CA ALA A 56 0.94 0.12 5.64
C ALA A 56 1.45 -1.22 6.23
N GLY A 57 2.75 -1.50 6.08
CA GLY A 57 3.33 -2.80 6.40
C GLY A 57 3.15 -3.82 5.27
N ALA A 58 4.09 -4.77 5.17
CA ALA A 58 4.08 -5.82 4.13
C ALA A 58 2.80 -6.66 4.14
N GLY A 59 2.15 -6.82 5.31
CA GLY A 59 0.89 -7.55 5.46
C GLY A 59 -0.31 -6.92 4.76
N HIS A 60 -0.19 -5.69 4.31
CA HIS A 60 -1.24 -4.93 3.61
C HIS A 60 -0.91 -4.62 2.15
N ILE A 61 0.15 -5.21 1.59
CA ILE A 61 0.52 -5.05 0.18
C ILE A 61 0.11 -6.30 -0.60
N LEU A 62 -0.48 -6.10 -1.77
CA LEU A 62 -0.93 -7.14 -2.69
C LEU A 62 -0.22 -7.00 -4.03
N ALA A 63 0.38 -8.09 -4.55
CA ALA A 63 0.94 -8.09 -5.89
C ALA A 63 -0.14 -7.82 -6.93
N GLY A 64 -0.02 -6.72 -7.65
CA GLY A 64 -0.92 -6.33 -8.73
C GLY A 64 -0.12 -5.92 -9.97
N SER A 65 -0.58 -6.36 -11.14
CA SER A 65 0.11 -6.14 -12.42
C SER A 65 -0.55 -5.16 -13.36
N ASP A 66 -1.81 -4.82 -13.09
CA ASP A 66 -2.66 -4.02 -13.99
C ASP A 66 -2.81 -4.65 -15.41
N TYR A 67 -2.49 -5.97 -15.54
CA TYR A 67 -2.69 -6.69 -16.78
C TYR A 67 -4.20 -6.89 -17.06
N PRO A 68 -4.72 -6.71 -18.27
CA PRO A 68 -3.99 -6.51 -19.55
C PRO A 68 -3.89 -5.03 -20.00
N HIS A 69 -3.96 -4.07 -19.09
CA HIS A 69 -3.78 -2.67 -19.46
C HIS A 69 -2.41 -2.41 -20.12
N ARG A 70 -2.33 -1.42 -21.02
CA ARG A 70 -1.09 -1.12 -21.78
C ARG A 70 0.08 -0.68 -20.89
N ILE A 71 -0.20 -0.12 -19.72
CA ILE A 71 0.82 0.27 -18.73
C ILE A 71 1.06 -0.82 -17.69
N GLY A 72 0.22 -1.87 -17.67
CA GLY A 72 0.36 -3.00 -16.77
C GLY A 72 1.46 -3.96 -17.19
N SER A 73 2.09 -4.65 -16.23
CA SER A 73 3.19 -5.57 -16.51
C SER A 73 3.36 -6.61 -15.39
N LEU A 74 3.07 -7.87 -15.70
CA LEU A 74 3.39 -9.01 -14.82
C LEU A 74 4.90 -9.12 -14.54
N ARG A 75 5.71 -8.83 -15.55
CA ARG A 75 7.17 -8.84 -15.44
C ARG A 75 7.64 -7.77 -14.46
N SER A 76 7.25 -6.51 -14.69
CA SER A 76 7.66 -5.37 -13.85
C SER A 76 7.17 -5.54 -12.40
N MET A 77 5.97 -6.06 -12.20
CA MET A 77 5.46 -6.40 -10.87
C MET A 77 6.38 -7.38 -10.13
N ARG A 78 6.77 -8.46 -10.78
CA ARG A 78 7.66 -9.47 -10.18
C ARG A 78 9.07 -8.92 -9.93
N GLU A 79 9.62 -8.16 -10.88
CA GLU A 79 10.95 -7.56 -10.76
C GLU A 79 11.00 -6.52 -9.64
N SER A 80 9.99 -5.65 -9.50
CA SER A 80 9.93 -4.64 -8.45
C SER A 80 9.87 -5.26 -7.05
N LEU A 81 9.07 -6.32 -6.87
CA LEU A 81 9.00 -7.05 -5.61
C LEU A 81 10.28 -7.85 -5.30
N ALA A 82 10.96 -8.38 -6.33
CA ALA A 82 12.21 -9.10 -6.15
C ALA A 82 13.36 -8.17 -5.72
N GLN A 83 13.37 -6.92 -6.19
CA GLN A 83 14.39 -5.92 -5.89
C GLN A 83 14.13 -5.17 -4.56
N LEU A 84 12.94 -5.29 -3.99
CA LEU A 84 12.61 -4.63 -2.74
C LEU A 84 13.41 -5.24 -1.58
N ASP A 85 14.08 -4.40 -0.82
CA ASP A 85 14.86 -4.81 0.36
C ASP A 85 13.90 -5.05 1.54
N VAL A 86 13.38 -6.28 1.61
CA VAL A 86 12.48 -6.76 2.67
C VAL A 86 12.79 -8.22 2.99
N PRO A 87 12.47 -8.71 4.19
CA PRO A 87 12.56 -10.12 4.54
C PRO A 87 11.85 -11.03 3.52
N ALA A 88 12.37 -12.23 3.31
CA ALA A 88 11.78 -13.20 2.38
C ALA A 88 10.33 -13.57 2.76
N ALA A 89 10.02 -13.62 4.06
CA ALA A 89 8.67 -13.84 4.56
C ALA A 89 7.70 -12.73 4.15
N ASP A 90 8.10 -11.46 4.27
CA ASP A 90 7.31 -10.30 3.86
C ASP A 90 7.07 -10.29 2.35
N ARG A 91 8.11 -10.62 1.56
CA ARG A 91 7.97 -10.77 0.11
C ARG A 91 6.97 -11.86 -0.27
N ALA A 92 6.98 -13.00 0.43
CA ALA A 92 6.01 -14.08 0.21
C ALA A 92 4.58 -13.65 0.54
N LEU A 93 4.38 -12.88 1.61
CA LEU A 93 3.07 -12.29 1.93
C LEU A 93 2.59 -11.38 0.79
N MET A 94 3.42 -10.47 0.32
CA MET A 94 3.06 -9.54 -0.77
C MET A 94 2.78 -10.27 -2.09
N LEU A 95 3.54 -11.31 -2.43
CA LEU A 95 3.38 -12.06 -3.69
C LEU A 95 2.09 -12.89 -3.76
N GLY A 96 1.52 -13.29 -2.63
CA GLY A 96 0.28 -14.07 -2.65
C GLY A 96 -0.30 -14.39 -1.29
N GLY A 97 0.51 -14.48 -0.23
CA GLY A 97 0.04 -14.84 1.11
C GLY A 97 -1.06 -13.92 1.65
N ASN A 98 -0.94 -12.61 1.43
CA ASN A 98 -1.97 -11.65 1.83
C ASN A 98 -3.26 -11.83 1.06
N ALA A 99 -3.19 -12.03 -0.27
CA ALA A 99 -4.36 -12.28 -1.11
C ALA A 99 -5.07 -13.58 -0.70
N ALA A 100 -4.31 -14.66 -0.49
CA ALA A 100 -4.85 -15.93 -0.04
C ALA A 100 -5.60 -15.79 1.29
N ARG A 101 -4.99 -15.10 2.27
CA ARG A 101 -5.62 -14.84 3.57
C ARG A 101 -6.89 -13.98 3.45
N LEU A 102 -6.84 -12.92 2.63
CA LEU A 102 -7.96 -12.00 2.45
C LEU A 102 -9.15 -12.68 1.76
N LEU A 103 -8.89 -13.58 0.82
CA LEU A 103 -9.90 -14.30 0.03
C LEU A 103 -10.31 -15.66 0.65
N GLY A 104 -9.68 -16.07 1.74
CA GLY A 104 -9.98 -17.35 2.39
C GLY A 104 -9.52 -18.58 1.60
N LEU A 105 -8.43 -18.44 0.85
CA LEU A 105 -7.86 -19.53 0.03
C LEU A 105 -6.85 -20.36 0.80
#